data_b6979ad39a941c8445afa15c1a545fcb
#
_entry.id   b6979ad39a941c8445afa15c1a545fcb
#
_cell.length_a   1.000
_cell.length_b   1.000
_cell.length_c   1.000
_cell.angle_alpha   90.00
_cell.angle_beta   90.00
_cell.angle_gamma   90.00
#
_symmetry.space_group_name_H-M   'P 1'
#
loop_
_entity.id
_entity.type
_entity.pdbx_description
1 polymer ?
#
loop_
_entity_poly.entity_id
_entity_poly.type
_entity_poly.pdbx_seq_one_letter_code
_entity_poly.pdbx_strand_id
1 'polypeptide(L)'
;ELAQISHALGIDVRETLDAANTKPYGFMKFSPSAGVGGHCIPVDPSYLAHLALENGVRATFIERANEVNLEMPRYIAKRVADDNGGSLKGKKVLVVGVAYKPNVADTRETPAEHLIEALNEMGAHVTWSDSVVGSWQGKESSPLTGADVAIVVTKHDEVSEAEIMSAAPYVFDTTGRVKNAIQL
;
A
#
# COMPACT_ATOMS: atom_id res chain seq x y z
N GLU A 1 -7.64 8.80 4.08
CA GLU A 1 -8.13 9.41 5.34
C GLU A 1 -9.08 8.47 6.09
N LEU A 2 -10.07 7.83 5.44
CA LEU A 2 -11.00 6.93 6.14
C LEU A 2 -10.29 5.77 6.83
N ALA A 3 -9.26 5.15 6.23
CA ALA A 3 -8.48 4.11 6.89
C ALA A 3 -7.79 4.63 8.17
N GLN A 4 -7.22 5.82 8.14
CA GLN A 4 -6.56 6.44 9.29
C GLN A 4 -7.56 6.76 10.40
N ILE A 5 -8.71 7.34 10.05
CA ILE A 5 -9.80 7.67 11.00
C ILE A 5 -10.36 6.39 11.62
N SER A 6 -10.68 5.39 10.81
CA SER A 6 -11.23 4.12 11.29
C SER A 6 -10.27 3.41 12.24
N HIS A 7 -8.97 3.38 11.89
CA HIS A 7 -7.94 2.82 12.78
C HIS A 7 -7.89 3.55 14.13
N ALA A 8 -7.89 4.89 14.13
CA ALA A 8 -7.86 5.67 15.37
C ALA A 8 -9.10 5.46 16.25
N LEU A 9 -10.23 5.11 15.64
CA LEU A 9 -11.50 4.84 16.33
C LEU A 9 -11.70 3.35 16.68
N GLY A 10 -10.81 2.47 16.28
CA GLY A 10 -10.96 1.02 16.45
C GLY A 10 -12.09 0.41 15.60
N ILE A 11 -12.38 0.99 14.44
CA ILE A 11 -13.44 0.57 13.51
C ILE A 11 -12.80 -0.11 12.30
N ASP A 12 -13.41 -1.22 11.83
CA ASP A 12 -13.02 -1.84 10.56
C ASP A 12 -13.50 -0.99 9.38
N VAL A 13 -12.55 -0.41 8.64
CA VAL A 13 -12.84 0.43 7.48
C VAL A 13 -13.48 -0.34 6.34
N ARG A 14 -13.15 -1.63 6.18
CA ARG A 14 -13.69 -2.45 5.08
C ARG A 14 -15.15 -2.82 5.35
N GLU A 15 -15.46 -3.21 6.58
CA GLU A 15 -16.85 -3.45 7.02
C GLU A 15 -17.70 -2.17 6.85
N THR A 16 -17.16 -1.01 7.23
CA THR A 16 -17.81 0.28 7.04
C THR A 16 -18.10 0.57 5.57
N LEU A 17 -17.11 0.32 4.68
CA LEU A 17 -17.27 0.53 3.24
C LEU A 17 -18.24 -0.49 2.62
N ASP A 18 -18.26 -1.74 3.11
CA ASP A 18 -19.21 -2.75 2.65
C ASP A 18 -20.64 -2.38 3.04
N ALA A 19 -20.85 -1.89 4.27
CA ALA A 19 -22.14 -1.36 4.71
C ALA A 19 -22.58 -0.17 3.84
N ALA A 20 -21.69 0.79 3.56
CA ALA A 20 -21.99 1.92 2.68
C ALA A 20 -22.34 1.48 1.25
N ASN A 21 -21.67 0.42 0.74
CA ASN A 21 -21.88 -0.13 -0.61
C ASN A 21 -23.22 -0.87 -0.77
N THR A 22 -23.95 -1.11 0.31
CA THR A 22 -25.35 -1.63 0.21
C THR A 22 -26.31 -0.58 -0.34
N LYS A 23 -25.90 0.70 -0.42
CA LYS A 23 -26.70 1.76 -1.03
C LYS A 23 -26.91 1.47 -2.52
N PRO A 24 -28.15 1.42 -3.03
CA PRO A 24 -28.45 0.94 -4.38
C PRO A 24 -28.00 1.87 -5.50
N TYR A 25 -27.64 3.13 -5.21
CA TYR A 25 -27.19 4.12 -6.19
C TYR A 25 -26.36 5.24 -5.54
N GLY A 26 -25.56 5.92 -6.36
CA GLY A 26 -24.85 7.14 -5.96
C GLY A 26 -23.67 6.90 -5.00
N PHE A 27 -23.23 5.65 -4.82
CA PHE A 27 -22.03 5.29 -4.09
C PHE A 27 -21.19 4.33 -4.92
N MET A 28 -19.90 4.62 -5.03
CA MET A 28 -18.91 3.74 -5.63
C MET A 28 -17.89 3.38 -4.57
N LYS A 29 -17.77 2.09 -4.26
CA LYS A 29 -16.83 1.61 -3.26
C LYS A 29 -15.39 1.72 -3.77
N PHE A 30 -14.56 2.39 -3.00
CA PHE A 30 -13.10 2.33 -3.10
C PHE A 30 -12.54 1.78 -1.81
N SER A 31 -11.63 0.82 -1.93
CA SER A 31 -10.96 0.22 -0.77
C SER A 31 -9.62 0.90 -0.53
N PRO A 32 -9.24 1.15 0.74
CA PRO A 32 -7.90 1.65 1.05
C PRO A 32 -6.82 0.64 0.67
N SER A 33 -5.63 1.16 0.38
CA SER A 33 -4.44 0.40 0.01
C SER A 33 -3.17 1.15 0.44
N ALA A 34 -2.01 0.65 0.07
CA ALA A 34 -0.74 1.34 0.30
C ALA A 34 -0.61 2.66 -0.49
N GLY A 35 -1.45 2.87 -1.47
CA GLY A 35 -1.51 4.03 -2.34
C GLY A 35 -2.03 3.64 -3.71
N VAL A 36 -2.26 4.64 -4.56
CA VAL A 36 -2.66 4.47 -5.96
C VAL A 36 -1.42 4.50 -6.84
N GLY A 37 -1.22 3.47 -7.63
CA GLY A 37 -0.15 3.39 -8.63
C GLY A 37 -0.69 3.39 -10.06
N GLY A 38 0.17 3.10 -11.02
CA GLY A 38 -0.11 3.13 -12.44
C GLY A 38 0.20 4.48 -13.07
N HIS A 39 -0.42 4.80 -14.20
CA HIS A 39 -0.12 6.03 -14.92
C HIS A 39 -1.22 7.09 -14.78
N CYS A 40 -2.45 6.77 -15.18
CA CYS A 40 -3.49 7.79 -15.31
C CYS A 40 -3.92 8.38 -13.95
N ILE A 41 -4.24 7.55 -12.96
CA ILE A 41 -4.84 8.04 -11.71
C ILE A 41 -3.88 8.91 -10.88
N PRO A 42 -2.60 8.55 -10.69
CA PRO A 42 -1.67 9.41 -9.94
C PRO A 42 -1.17 10.62 -10.74
N VAL A 43 -1.19 10.56 -12.08
CA VAL A 43 -0.50 11.55 -12.94
C VAL A 43 -1.46 12.56 -13.57
N ASP A 44 -2.55 12.12 -14.23
CA ASP A 44 -3.43 13.00 -15.00
C ASP A 44 -4.10 14.11 -14.15
N PRO A 45 -4.53 13.85 -12.89
CA PRO A 45 -5.05 14.91 -12.02
C PRO A 45 -4.02 15.99 -11.72
N SER A 46 -2.73 15.64 -11.65
CA SER A 46 -1.64 16.60 -11.43
C SER A 46 -1.44 17.53 -12.63
N TYR A 47 -1.58 17.01 -13.85
CA TYR A 47 -1.59 17.85 -15.07
C TYR A 47 -2.75 18.84 -15.07
N LEU A 48 -3.95 18.38 -14.69
CA LEU A 48 -5.11 19.26 -14.60
C LEU A 48 -4.92 20.34 -13.51
N ALA A 49 -4.40 19.97 -12.35
CA ALA A 49 -4.11 20.93 -11.28
C ALA A 49 -3.08 21.98 -11.70
N HIS A 50 -2.01 21.55 -12.40
CA HIS A 50 -1.01 22.45 -12.94
C HIS A 50 -1.59 23.43 -13.95
N LEU A 51 -2.34 22.94 -14.94
CA LEU A 51 -2.99 23.77 -15.95
C LEU A 51 -4.00 24.76 -15.34
N ALA A 52 -4.76 24.31 -14.33
CA ALA A 52 -5.68 25.18 -13.61
C ALA A 52 -4.93 26.32 -12.91
N LEU A 53 -3.81 26.02 -12.26
CA LEU A 53 -2.98 27.00 -11.57
C LEU A 53 -2.41 28.04 -12.55
N GLU A 54 -1.92 27.64 -13.73
CA GLU A 54 -1.48 28.55 -14.80
C GLU A 54 -2.59 29.52 -15.25
N ASN A 55 -3.85 29.12 -15.11
CA ASN A 55 -5.02 29.93 -15.42
C ASN A 55 -5.65 30.61 -14.18
N GLY A 56 -4.90 30.72 -13.09
CA GLY A 56 -5.32 31.43 -11.87
C GLY A 56 -6.31 30.68 -10.98
N VAL A 57 -6.53 29.39 -11.20
CA VAL A 57 -7.43 28.55 -10.39
C VAL A 57 -6.65 27.48 -9.64
N ARG A 58 -6.75 27.46 -8.33
CA ARG A 58 -6.12 26.43 -7.50
C ARG A 58 -7.03 25.22 -7.30
N ALA A 59 -6.55 24.04 -7.68
CA ALA A 59 -7.30 22.78 -7.56
C ALA A 59 -7.01 22.06 -6.23
N THR A 60 -7.39 22.68 -5.11
CA THR A 60 -7.02 22.24 -3.75
C THR A 60 -7.43 20.82 -3.40
N PHE A 61 -8.58 20.33 -3.86
CA PHE A 61 -9.01 18.95 -3.60
C PHE A 61 -8.13 17.92 -4.33
N ILE A 62 -7.71 18.24 -5.55
CA ILE A 62 -6.80 17.36 -6.33
C ILE A 62 -5.43 17.32 -5.65
N GLU A 63 -4.88 18.51 -5.31
CA GLU A 63 -3.59 18.61 -4.61
C GLU A 63 -3.63 17.83 -3.29
N ARG A 64 -4.68 18.04 -2.47
CA ARG A 64 -4.80 17.35 -1.18
C ARG A 64 -4.98 15.83 -1.33
N ALA A 65 -5.74 15.37 -2.31
CA ALA A 65 -5.91 13.95 -2.57
C ALA A 65 -4.56 13.29 -2.92
N ASN A 66 -3.74 13.94 -3.75
CA ASN A 66 -2.40 13.47 -4.10
C ASN A 66 -1.47 13.44 -2.87
N GLU A 67 -1.47 14.48 -2.05
CA GLU A 67 -0.68 14.53 -0.81
C GLU A 67 -1.02 13.36 0.11
N VAL A 68 -2.30 13.16 0.41
CA VAL A 68 -2.76 12.05 1.28
C VAL A 68 -2.39 10.69 0.71
N ASN A 69 -2.50 10.52 -0.61
CA ASN A 69 -2.12 9.28 -1.28
C ASN A 69 -0.61 9.00 -1.14
N LEU A 70 0.23 10.00 -1.33
CA LEU A 70 1.69 9.89 -1.21
C LEU A 70 2.16 9.69 0.25
N GLU A 71 1.37 10.14 1.24
CA GLU A 71 1.64 9.94 2.66
C GLU A 71 1.30 8.51 3.15
N MET A 72 0.44 7.77 2.45
CA MET A 72 -0.02 6.44 2.89
C MET A 72 1.11 5.42 3.11
N PRO A 73 2.13 5.31 2.27
CA PRO A 73 3.26 4.40 2.54
C PRO A 73 3.98 4.70 3.86
N ARG A 74 4.20 5.98 4.18
CA ARG A 74 4.81 6.39 5.47
C ARG A 74 3.91 6.09 6.66
N TYR A 75 2.60 6.31 6.52
CA TYR A 75 1.61 5.93 7.54
C TYR A 75 1.66 4.43 7.82
N ILE A 76 1.70 3.59 6.77
CA ILE A 76 1.79 2.13 6.90
C ILE A 76 3.08 1.73 7.59
N ALA A 77 4.24 2.26 7.15
CA ALA A 77 5.53 1.96 7.75
C ALA A 77 5.54 2.32 9.24
N LYS A 78 4.99 3.49 9.61
CA LYS A 78 4.86 3.90 11.00
C LYS A 78 3.95 2.97 11.80
N ARG A 79 2.78 2.61 11.30
CA ARG A 79 1.84 1.71 11.96
C ARG A 79 2.46 0.34 12.21
N VAL A 80 3.13 -0.22 11.19
CA VAL A 80 3.85 -1.49 11.33
C VAL A 80 4.98 -1.38 12.36
N ALA A 81 5.69 -0.25 12.42
CA ALA A 81 6.70 -0.02 13.45
C ALA A 81 6.08 0.02 14.86
N ASP A 82 4.98 0.75 15.04
CA ASP A 82 4.27 0.87 16.31
C ASP A 82 3.81 -0.52 16.81
N ASP A 83 3.23 -1.34 15.95
CA ASP A 83 2.81 -2.71 16.25
C ASP A 83 3.99 -3.64 16.56
N ASN A 84 5.19 -3.29 16.15
CA ASN A 84 6.42 -4.08 16.34
C ASN A 84 7.36 -3.52 17.41
N GLY A 85 6.82 -2.84 18.42
CA GLY A 85 7.57 -2.32 19.56
C GLY A 85 8.15 -0.91 19.32
N GLY A 86 7.60 -0.17 18.38
CA GLY A 86 7.96 1.22 18.07
C GLY A 86 9.18 1.38 17.16
N SER A 87 9.78 0.29 16.67
CA SER A 87 10.97 0.36 15.82
C SER A 87 11.10 -0.83 14.87
N LEU A 88 11.51 -0.56 13.64
CA LEU A 88 11.89 -1.57 12.65
C LEU A 88 13.40 -1.66 12.43
N LYS A 89 14.19 -0.93 13.21
CA LYS A 89 15.65 -0.90 13.06
C LYS A 89 16.25 -2.30 13.20
N GLY A 90 16.97 -2.72 12.15
CA GLY A 90 17.63 -4.03 12.06
C GLY A 90 16.69 -5.21 11.79
N LYS A 91 15.36 -5.01 11.73
CA LYS A 91 14.41 -6.06 11.34
C LYS A 91 14.48 -6.35 9.85
N LYS A 92 14.29 -7.61 9.49
CA LYS A 92 14.11 -8.06 8.10
C LYS A 92 12.66 -7.85 7.71
N VAL A 93 12.41 -6.93 6.78
CA VAL A 93 11.07 -6.61 6.29
C VAL A 93 10.95 -7.06 4.85
N LEU A 94 9.93 -7.87 4.56
CA LEU A 94 9.58 -8.32 3.22
C LEU A 94 8.35 -7.56 2.71
N VAL A 95 8.51 -6.85 1.61
CA VAL A 95 7.40 -6.24 0.87
C VAL A 95 6.88 -7.24 -0.16
N VAL A 96 5.62 -7.62 -0.07
CA VAL A 96 4.98 -8.61 -0.95
C VAL A 96 4.18 -7.88 -2.03
N GLY A 97 4.63 -8.02 -3.27
CA GLY A 97 4.08 -7.36 -4.45
C GLY A 97 4.65 -5.96 -4.66
N VAL A 98 5.36 -5.76 -5.76
CA VAL A 98 5.87 -4.46 -6.23
C VAL A 98 5.19 -3.98 -7.51
N ALA A 99 4.36 -4.80 -8.13
CA ALA A 99 3.46 -4.36 -9.19
C ALA A 99 2.39 -3.39 -8.65
N TYR A 100 1.96 -2.42 -9.45
CA TYR A 100 0.94 -1.46 -8.99
C TYR A 100 -0.46 -2.06 -8.88
N LYS A 101 -0.71 -3.21 -9.51
CA LYS A 101 -1.98 -3.96 -9.38
C LYS A 101 -1.76 -5.46 -9.57
N PRO A 102 -2.71 -6.31 -9.10
CA PRO A 102 -2.61 -7.76 -9.22
C PRO A 102 -2.49 -8.24 -10.67
N ASN A 103 -1.69 -9.30 -10.87
CA ASN A 103 -1.58 -10.07 -12.11
C ASN A 103 -1.02 -9.29 -13.32
N VAL A 104 -0.26 -8.23 -13.08
CA VAL A 104 0.36 -7.42 -14.13
C VAL A 104 1.80 -7.09 -13.73
N ALA A 105 2.75 -7.32 -14.65
CA ALA A 105 4.17 -6.99 -14.47
C ALA A 105 4.44 -5.50 -14.77
N ASP A 106 3.72 -4.60 -14.10
CA ASP A 106 3.87 -3.16 -14.29
C ASP A 106 4.08 -2.48 -12.93
N THR A 107 5.22 -1.80 -12.79
CA THR A 107 5.68 -1.16 -11.55
C THR A 107 5.64 0.37 -11.61
N ARG A 108 5.00 0.96 -12.64
CA ARG A 108 4.92 2.42 -12.77
C ARG A 108 4.17 3.03 -11.59
N GLU A 109 4.77 4.06 -10.96
CA GLU A 109 4.21 4.77 -9.81
C GLU A 109 3.71 3.81 -8.72
N THR A 110 4.41 2.68 -8.52
CA THR A 110 3.99 1.72 -7.49
C THR A 110 4.17 2.29 -6.09
N PRO A 111 3.16 2.19 -5.20
CA PRO A 111 3.31 2.63 -3.81
C PRO A 111 4.32 1.79 -3.02
N ALA A 112 4.72 0.61 -3.53
CA ALA A 112 5.76 -0.20 -2.92
C ALA A 112 7.11 0.52 -2.87
N GLU A 113 7.43 1.38 -3.84
CA GLU A 113 8.66 2.16 -3.86
C GLU A 113 8.76 3.08 -2.64
N HIS A 114 7.76 3.93 -2.45
CA HIS A 114 7.72 4.86 -1.30
C HIS A 114 7.63 4.13 0.05
N LEU A 115 7.00 2.95 0.08
CA LEU A 115 6.97 2.13 1.29
C LEU A 115 8.37 1.59 1.61
N ILE A 116 9.09 1.06 0.62
CA ILE A 116 10.47 0.55 0.79
C ILE A 116 11.41 1.68 1.23
N GLU A 117 11.28 2.87 0.64
CA GLU A 117 12.05 4.05 1.07
C GLU A 117 11.78 4.38 2.54
N ALA A 118 10.52 4.49 2.95
CA ALA A 118 10.15 4.79 4.33
C ALA A 118 10.66 3.74 5.33
N LEU A 119 10.59 2.45 4.98
CA LEU A 119 11.10 1.36 5.80
C LEU A 119 12.63 1.39 5.93
N ASN A 120 13.34 1.69 4.84
CA ASN A 120 14.81 1.86 4.86
C ASN A 120 15.22 3.06 5.72
N GLU A 121 14.50 4.20 5.64
CA GLU A 121 14.72 5.37 6.51
C GLU A 121 14.55 5.03 7.99
N MET A 122 13.67 4.08 8.33
CA MET A 122 13.49 3.56 9.70
C MET A 122 14.56 2.54 10.11
N GLY A 123 15.53 2.23 9.22
CA GLY A 123 16.65 1.33 9.48
C GLY A 123 16.31 -0.16 9.37
N ALA A 124 15.24 -0.52 8.68
CA ALA A 124 14.91 -1.90 8.36
C ALA A 124 15.82 -2.46 7.24
N HIS A 125 16.01 -3.78 7.22
CA HIS A 125 16.61 -4.50 6.09
C HIS A 125 15.50 -4.97 5.16
N VAL A 126 15.23 -4.18 4.09
CA VAL A 126 14.08 -4.40 3.22
C VAL A 126 14.45 -5.25 2.02
N THR A 127 13.67 -6.30 1.79
CA THR A 127 13.62 -7.07 0.56
C THR A 127 12.20 -7.05 0.01
N TRP A 128 12.03 -7.48 -1.24
CA TRP A 128 10.70 -7.59 -1.84
C TRP A 128 10.54 -8.93 -2.57
N SER A 129 9.30 -9.40 -2.65
CA SER A 129 8.92 -10.61 -3.37
C SER A 129 7.72 -10.31 -4.26
N ASP A 130 7.82 -10.68 -5.54
CA ASP A 130 6.73 -10.54 -6.50
C ASP A 130 6.85 -11.66 -7.53
N SER A 131 5.78 -12.44 -7.71
CA SER A 131 5.77 -13.61 -8.57
C SER A 131 5.68 -13.26 -10.06
N VAL A 132 5.20 -12.06 -10.38
CA VAL A 132 4.98 -11.58 -11.76
C VAL A 132 6.10 -10.64 -12.19
N VAL A 133 6.63 -9.84 -11.26
CA VAL A 133 7.77 -8.94 -11.48
C VAL A 133 9.04 -9.67 -11.03
N GLY A 134 9.74 -10.31 -11.97
CA GLY A 134 10.95 -11.09 -11.65
C GLY A 134 12.11 -10.22 -11.19
N SER A 135 12.31 -9.05 -11.81
CA SER A 135 13.36 -8.09 -11.45
C SER A 135 12.84 -6.66 -11.48
N TRP A 136 13.29 -5.85 -10.52
CA TRP A 136 12.90 -4.44 -10.39
C TRP A 136 14.01 -3.64 -9.72
N GLN A 137 14.32 -2.46 -10.26
CA GLN A 137 15.40 -1.57 -9.79
C GLN A 137 16.76 -2.29 -9.63
N GLY A 138 17.07 -3.20 -10.59
CA GLY A 138 18.34 -3.94 -10.60
C GLY A 138 18.45 -5.03 -9.54
N LYS A 139 17.37 -5.41 -8.88
CA LYS A 139 17.30 -6.51 -7.91
C LYS A 139 16.32 -7.58 -8.37
N GLU A 140 16.64 -8.82 -8.07
CA GLU A 140 15.75 -9.96 -8.30
C GLU A 140 14.71 -10.09 -7.17
N SER A 141 13.56 -10.69 -7.50
CA SER A 141 12.53 -11.04 -6.53
C SER A 141 13.08 -12.01 -5.47
N SER A 142 12.91 -11.69 -4.21
CA SER A 142 13.37 -12.51 -3.09
C SER A 142 12.38 -13.66 -2.82
N PRO A 143 12.83 -14.76 -2.21
CA PRO A 143 11.92 -15.79 -1.71
C PRO A 143 10.92 -15.24 -0.70
N LEU A 144 9.70 -15.78 -0.71
CA LEU A 144 8.62 -15.42 0.21
C LEU A 144 8.80 -16.13 1.58
N THR A 145 9.92 -15.85 2.26
CA THR A 145 10.27 -16.50 3.53
C THR A 145 11.36 -15.75 4.29
N GLY A 146 11.47 -16.03 5.58
CA GLY A 146 12.64 -15.64 6.40
C GLY A 146 12.67 -14.18 6.84
N ALA A 147 11.56 -13.48 6.77
CA ALA A 147 11.41 -12.13 7.29
C ALA A 147 10.91 -12.12 8.75
N ASP A 148 11.15 -11.02 9.45
CA ASP A 148 10.54 -10.75 10.76
C ASP A 148 9.14 -10.14 10.59
N VAL A 149 8.96 -9.38 9.51
CA VAL A 149 7.74 -8.66 9.15
C VAL A 149 7.49 -8.83 7.64
N ALA A 150 6.26 -9.11 7.24
CA ALA A 150 5.82 -9.05 5.85
C ALA A 150 4.72 -7.99 5.69
N ILE A 151 4.81 -7.19 4.62
CA ILE A 151 3.81 -6.17 4.28
C ILE A 151 3.31 -6.44 2.87
N VAL A 152 2.02 -6.75 2.74
CA VAL A 152 1.38 -7.05 1.45
C VAL A 152 0.90 -5.75 0.82
N VAL A 153 1.53 -5.36 -0.29
CA VAL A 153 1.16 -4.17 -1.08
C VAL A 153 0.33 -4.58 -2.29
N THR A 154 0.74 -5.65 -2.98
CA THR A 154 -0.02 -6.22 -4.09
C THR A 154 -0.05 -7.73 -3.96
N LYS A 155 -1.25 -8.31 -3.94
CA LYS A 155 -1.44 -9.77 -3.89
C LYS A 155 -1.84 -10.29 -5.27
N HIS A 156 -0.94 -11.03 -5.93
CA HIS A 156 -1.23 -11.79 -7.14
C HIS A 156 -2.08 -13.03 -6.82
N ASP A 157 -2.90 -13.47 -7.76
CA ASP A 157 -3.82 -14.59 -7.53
C ASP A 157 -3.09 -15.92 -7.36
N GLU A 158 -1.93 -16.09 -8.01
CA GLU A 158 -1.12 -17.30 -7.93
C GLU A 158 -0.41 -17.48 -6.58
N VAL A 159 -0.26 -16.41 -5.77
CA VAL A 159 0.32 -16.50 -4.43
C VAL A 159 -0.78 -16.77 -3.42
N SER A 160 -0.71 -17.91 -2.74
CA SER A 160 -1.71 -18.29 -1.75
C SER A 160 -1.58 -17.48 -0.45
N GLU A 161 -2.70 -17.36 0.29
CA GLU A 161 -2.68 -16.72 1.62
C GLU A 161 -1.76 -17.48 2.60
N ALA A 162 -1.71 -18.82 2.50
CA ALA A 162 -0.86 -19.62 3.37
C ALA A 162 0.64 -19.36 3.15
N GLU A 163 1.08 -19.18 1.90
CA GLU A 163 2.45 -18.81 1.59
C GLU A 163 2.82 -17.45 2.16
N ILE A 164 1.93 -16.45 2.01
CA ILE A 164 2.13 -15.11 2.57
C ILE A 164 2.21 -15.17 4.09
N MET A 165 1.29 -15.88 4.74
CA MET A 165 1.28 -16.01 6.21
C MET A 165 2.48 -16.77 6.76
N SER A 166 3.11 -17.64 5.96
CA SER A 166 4.34 -18.35 6.34
C SER A 166 5.61 -17.52 6.17
N ALA A 167 5.54 -16.38 5.47
CA ALA A 167 6.71 -15.56 5.16
C ALA A 167 7.32 -14.89 6.39
N ALA A 168 6.48 -14.54 7.38
CA ALA A 168 6.90 -13.84 8.58
C ALA A 168 5.94 -14.11 9.75
N PRO A 169 6.38 -14.01 11.02
CA PRO A 169 5.51 -14.10 12.19
C PRO A 169 4.51 -12.93 12.31
N TYR A 170 4.81 -11.79 11.72
CA TYR A 170 3.94 -10.64 11.62
C TYR A 170 3.66 -10.31 10.14
N VAL A 171 2.39 -10.35 9.76
CA VAL A 171 1.94 -10.05 8.39
C VAL A 171 0.93 -8.92 8.44
N PHE A 172 1.20 -7.86 7.69
CA PHE A 172 0.32 -6.70 7.52
C PHE A 172 -0.21 -6.65 6.07
N ASP A 173 -1.52 -6.63 5.91
CA ASP A 173 -2.17 -6.63 4.60
C ASP A 173 -2.83 -5.28 4.29
N THR A 174 -2.34 -4.60 3.25
CA THR A 174 -2.95 -3.35 2.78
C THR A 174 -4.08 -3.59 1.77
N THR A 175 -4.21 -4.82 1.27
CA THR A 175 -5.12 -5.15 0.16
C THR A 175 -6.48 -5.67 0.60
N GLY A 176 -6.61 -6.20 1.82
CA GLY A 176 -7.79 -6.90 2.31
C GLY A 176 -8.00 -8.30 1.72
N ARG A 177 -6.94 -8.87 1.12
CA ARG A 177 -6.98 -10.18 0.43
C ARG A 177 -6.28 -11.30 1.20
N VAL A 178 -5.73 -11.03 2.38
CA VAL A 178 -5.11 -12.00 3.29
C VAL A 178 -5.84 -11.97 4.62
N LYS A 179 -6.81 -12.86 4.79
CA LYS A 179 -7.81 -12.80 5.87
C LYS A 179 -7.23 -12.86 7.29
N ASN A 180 -6.14 -13.61 7.48
CA ASN A 180 -5.54 -13.82 8.80
C ASN A 180 -4.41 -12.81 9.11
N ALA A 181 -4.12 -11.89 8.20
CA ALA A 181 -3.15 -10.82 8.41
C ALA A 181 -3.79 -9.65 9.18
N ILE A 182 -2.94 -8.83 9.78
CA ILE A 182 -3.36 -7.54 10.35
C ILE A 182 -3.74 -6.62 9.18
N GLN A 183 -4.91 -6.04 9.22
CA GLN A 183 -5.47 -5.24 8.13
C GLN A 183 -5.14 -3.76 8.28
N LEU A 184 -4.99 -3.08 7.11
CA LEU A 184 -4.86 -1.64 7.03
C LEU A 184 -6.09 -0.93 7.60
#